data_5c3bbec468351c1f49883a2ab0471ed9
#
_entry.id   5c3bbec468351c1f49883a2ab0471ed9
#
_cell.length_a   1.000
_cell.length_b   1.000
_cell.length_c   1.000
_cell.angle_alpha   90.00
_cell.angle_beta   90.00
_cell.angle_gamma   90.00
#
_symmetry.space_group_name_H-M   'P 1'
#
loop_
_entity.id
_entity.type
_entity.pdbx_description
1 polymer ?
#
loop_
_entity_poly.entity_id
_entity_poly.type
_entity_poly.pdbx_seq_one_letter_code
_entity_poly.pdbx_strand_id
1 'polypeptide(L)'
;MKTRFISFLLLLAMSCGAFAQSSYQPTEENLKAREEFQDNKFGIFLHWGLYAMLATGEWTMTNINLNYKEYAKLAGGFYPSKFDADKWVQSIKASGARYICFTTRHHEGFSMFDTKYSDYNVVKATPFKRDIVKELAAACAKHGIKLHFYYSHLDWVREDYPWGRTGRGTGRPDSKGNWKSYYQFMNNQLTELLTNYGPVGAIWFE
;
A
#
# COMPACT_ATOMS: atom_id res chain seq x y z
N MET A 1 19.96 37.71 -43.78
CA MET A 1 18.73 37.89 -43.05
C MET A 1 17.77 36.66 -43.06
N LYS A 2 17.79 35.78 -44.08
CA LYS A 2 16.85 34.66 -44.22
C LYS A 2 17.13 33.48 -43.22
N THR A 3 18.36 33.27 -42.79
CA THR A 3 18.73 32.16 -41.85
C THR A 3 18.31 32.38 -40.40
N ARG A 4 18.18 33.62 -39.96
CA ARG A 4 17.73 33.92 -38.57
C ARG A 4 16.25 33.74 -38.35
N PHE A 5 15.43 33.85 -39.39
CA PHE A 5 13.96 33.64 -39.32
C PHE A 5 13.60 32.16 -39.21
N ILE A 6 14.33 31.27 -39.84
CA ILE A 6 14.10 29.84 -39.81
C ILE A 6 14.43 29.25 -38.41
N SER A 7 15.47 29.75 -37.75
CA SER A 7 15.84 29.33 -36.40
C SER A 7 14.81 29.75 -35.34
N PHE A 8 14.16 30.91 -35.55
CA PHE A 8 13.12 31.36 -34.63
C PHE A 8 11.80 30.57 -34.78
N LEU A 9 11.46 30.17 -35.98
CA LEU A 9 10.30 29.29 -36.24
C LEU A 9 10.48 27.85 -35.71
N LEU A 10 11.70 27.32 -35.75
CA LEU A 10 12.03 26.00 -35.17
C LEU A 10 12.00 26.01 -33.63
N LEU A 11 12.42 27.10 -33.00
CA LEU A 11 12.32 27.28 -31.55
C LEU A 11 10.87 27.45 -31.09
N LEU A 12 10.02 28.10 -31.85
CA LEU A 12 8.57 28.22 -31.54
C LEU A 12 7.83 26.89 -31.71
N ALA A 13 8.22 26.04 -32.67
CA ALA A 13 7.62 24.73 -32.87
C ALA A 13 8.00 23.71 -31.78
N MET A 14 9.19 23.86 -31.14
CA MET A 14 9.59 23.03 -30.02
C MET A 14 8.90 23.39 -28.70
N SER A 15 8.40 24.62 -28.54
CA SER A 15 7.70 25.04 -27.34
C SER A 15 6.23 24.61 -27.27
N CYS A 16 5.63 24.18 -28.38
CA CYS A 16 4.24 23.69 -28.41
C CYS A 16 4.09 22.20 -28.15
N GLY A 17 5.20 21.44 -28.03
CA GLY A 17 5.16 19.99 -27.83
C GLY A 17 5.15 19.52 -26.37
N ALA A 18 5.18 20.41 -25.39
CA ALA A 18 5.42 20.05 -23.99
C ALA A 18 4.17 19.98 -23.10
N PHE A 19 2.97 20.13 -23.63
CA PHE A 19 1.73 20.11 -22.84
C PHE A 19 0.70 19.10 -23.34
N ALA A 20 1.13 17.86 -23.53
CA ALA A 20 0.19 16.75 -23.59
C ALA A 20 0.21 15.97 -22.27
N GLN A 21 0.18 16.66 -21.15
CA GLN A 21 -0.32 16.06 -19.93
C GLN A 21 -1.83 16.01 -20.12
N SER A 22 -2.38 14.79 -20.26
CA SER A 22 -3.82 14.59 -20.17
C SER A 22 -4.25 15.26 -18.86
N SER A 23 -4.96 16.38 -18.95
CA SER A 23 -5.44 17.11 -17.78
C SER A 23 -6.47 16.20 -17.09
N TYR A 24 -6.00 15.43 -16.08
CA TYR A 24 -6.91 14.67 -15.22
C TYR A 24 -7.92 15.66 -14.64
N GLN A 25 -9.20 15.42 -14.93
CA GLN A 25 -10.30 16.16 -14.34
C GLN A 25 -10.92 15.28 -13.25
N PRO A 26 -10.80 15.66 -11.97
CA PRO A 26 -11.42 14.91 -10.90
C PRO A 26 -12.94 14.92 -11.03
N THR A 27 -13.60 13.81 -10.73
CA THR A 27 -15.05 13.75 -10.61
C THR A 27 -15.52 14.55 -9.40
N GLU A 28 -16.80 14.95 -9.37
CA GLU A 28 -17.40 15.62 -8.20
C GLU A 28 -17.27 14.79 -6.93
N GLU A 29 -17.43 13.46 -7.04
CA GLU A 29 -17.23 12.52 -5.91
C GLU A 29 -15.79 12.56 -5.40
N ASN A 30 -14.81 12.63 -6.31
CA ASN A 30 -13.41 12.72 -5.93
C ASN A 30 -13.08 14.06 -5.24
N LEU A 31 -13.65 15.17 -5.75
CA LEU A 31 -13.49 16.48 -5.11
C LEU A 31 -14.07 16.48 -3.70
N LYS A 32 -15.29 15.95 -3.53
CA LYS A 32 -15.93 15.80 -2.22
C LYS A 32 -15.10 14.92 -1.27
N ALA A 33 -14.54 13.80 -1.75
CA ALA A 33 -13.69 12.94 -0.93
C ALA A 33 -12.40 13.64 -0.47
N ARG A 34 -11.83 14.52 -1.32
CA ARG A 34 -10.66 15.33 -0.96
C ARG A 34 -10.99 16.38 0.10
N GLU A 35 -12.13 17.05 -0.02
CA GLU A 35 -12.62 18.00 0.97
C GLU A 35 -12.87 17.29 2.31
N GLU A 36 -13.57 16.16 2.29
CA GLU A 36 -13.79 15.33 3.47
C GLU A 36 -12.49 14.91 4.14
N PHE A 37 -11.48 14.52 3.34
CA PHE A 37 -10.16 14.17 3.88
C PHE A 37 -9.49 15.36 4.57
N GLN A 38 -9.58 16.56 3.96
CA GLN A 38 -9.04 17.78 4.56
C GLN A 38 -9.73 18.13 5.87
N ASP A 39 -11.03 17.86 5.99
CA ASP A 39 -11.82 18.15 7.19
C ASP A 39 -11.61 17.12 8.31
N ASN A 40 -11.23 15.91 7.97
CA ASN A 40 -11.03 14.84 8.94
C ASN A 40 -9.85 15.06 9.90
N LYS A 41 -8.89 15.91 9.57
CA LYS A 41 -7.74 16.41 10.37
C LYS A 41 -6.96 15.35 11.16
N PHE A 42 -7.63 14.47 11.92
CA PHE A 42 -7.02 13.52 12.84
C PHE A 42 -7.37 12.09 12.46
N GLY A 43 -6.35 11.28 12.23
CA GLY A 43 -6.46 9.84 11.97
C GLY A 43 -5.40 9.04 12.70
N ILE A 44 -5.59 7.73 12.75
CA ILE A 44 -4.65 6.78 13.33
C ILE A 44 -4.00 5.98 12.20
N PHE A 45 -2.67 5.96 12.17
CA PHE A 45 -1.92 5.10 11.27
C PHE A 45 -1.50 3.83 12.00
N LEU A 46 -1.91 2.67 11.50
CA LEU A 46 -1.62 1.37 12.07
C LEU A 46 -0.64 0.60 11.19
N HIS A 47 0.59 0.45 11.65
CA HIS A 47 1.56 -0.48 11.09
C HIS A 47 1.41 -1.83 11.76
N TRP A 48 0.92 -2.82 11.01
CA TRP A 48 0.76 -4.17 11.53
C TRP A 48 0.97 -5.21 10.42
N GLY A 49 1.85 -6.14 10.68
CA GLY A 49 2.26 -7.23 9.81
C GLY A 49 3.08 -8.24 10.57
N LEU A 50 3.78 -9.14 9.88
CA LEU A 50 4.65 -10.14 10.51
C LEU A 50 5.74 -9.50 11.38
N TYR A 51 6.24 -8.32 11.00
CA TYR A 51 7.25 -7.57 11.76
C TYR A 51 6.80 -7.25 13.19
N ALA A 52 5.52 -7.14 13.46
CA ALA A 52 5.02 -6.88 14.81
C ALA A 52 5.34 -8.02 15.80
N MET A 53 5.55 -9.25 15.29
CA MET A 53 5.94 -10.39 16.13
C MET A 53 7.34 -10.24 16.73
N LEU A 54 8.20 -9.46 16.07
CA LEU A 54 9.59 -9.23 16.50
C LEU A 54 9.73 -7.96 17.38
N ALA A 55 8.69 -7.14 17.47
CA ALA A 55 8.62 -5.94 18.30
C ALA A 55 9.76 -4.91 18.07
N THR A 56 10.33 -4.87 16.87
CA THR A 56 11.47 -4.01 16.51
C THR A 56 11.20 -3.08 15.34
N GLY A 57 9.94 -2.99 14.89
CA GLY A 57 9.49 -2.10 13.82
C GLY A 57 9.35 -2.81 12.46
N GLU A 58 8.73 -2.11 11.53
CA GLU A 58 8.36 -2.62 10.20
C GLU A 58 9.57 -2.87 9.29
N TRP A 59 10.70 -2.24 9.57
CA TRP A 59 11.96 -2.41 8.84
C TRP A 59 12.83 -3.56 9.40
N THR A 60 12.34 -4.33 10.35
CA THR A 60 13.10 -5.36 11.05
C THR A 60 13.86 -6.28 10.11
N MET A 61 13.21 -6.79 9.04
CA MET A 61 13.85 -7.73 8.11
C MET A 61 15.18 -7.19 7.56
N THR A 62 15.25 -5.91 7.20
CA THR A 62 16.46 -5.28 6.66
C THR A 62 17.40 -4.80 7.74
N ASN A 63 16.88 -4.29 8.86
CA ASN A 63 17.69 -3.72 9.94
C ASN A 63 18.59 -4.76 10.62
N ILE A 64 18.13 -6.01 10.72
CA ILE A 64 18.89 -7.11 11.29
C ILE A 64 19.43 -8.10 10.25
N ASN A 65 19.34 -7.76 8.96
CA ASN A 65 19.76 -8.61 7.84
C ASN A 65 19.15 -10.03 7.88
N LEU A 66 17.88 -10.12 8.25
CA LEU A 66 17.17 -11.40 8.31
C LEU A 66 16.84 -11.87 6.89
N ASN A 67 17.23 -13.11 6.58
CA ASN A 67 16.94 -13.69 5.27
C ASN A 67 15.43 -13.71 5.01
N TYR A 68 15.00 -13.28 3.82
CA TYR A 68 13.59 -13.15 3.47
C TYR A 68 12.80 -14.47 3.56
N LYS A 69 13.45 -15.63 3.28
CA LYS A 69 12.82 -16.95 3.43
C LYS A 69 12.65 -17.33 4.90
N GLU A 70 13.63 -16.99 5.75
CA GLU A 70 13.54 -17.19 7.19
C GLU A 70 12.48 -16.26 7.80
N TYR A 71 12.47 -15.00 7.39
CA TYR A 71 11.43 -14.05 7.80
C TYR A 71 10.03 -14.54 7.44
N ALA A 72 9.84 -15.10 6.24
CA ALA A 72 8.53 -15.60 5.80
C ALA A 72 7.99 -16.73 6.69
N LYS A 73 8.84 -17.47 7.40
CA LYS A 73 8.43 -18.51 8.35
C LYS A 73 7.65 -17.96 9.55
N LEU A 74 7.79 -16.66 9.85
CA LEU A 74 7.01 -15.99 10.89
C LEU A 74 5.51 -16.13 10.65
N ALA A 75 5.08 -16.23 9.40
CA ALA A 75 3.67 -16.43 9.06
C ALA A 75 3.06 -17.67 9.73
N GLY A 76 3.85 -18.75 9.87
CA GLY A 76 3.43 -19.98 10.56
C GLY A 76 3.13 -19.79 12.06
N GLY A 77 3.67 -18.74 12.68
CA GLY A 77 3.40 -18.38 14.08
C GLY A 77 2.44 -17.21 14.26
N PHE A 78 1.97 -16.59 13.17
CA PHE A 78 1.09 -15.42 13.25
C PHE A 78 -0.33 -15.83 13.63
N TYR A 79 -0.64 -15.69 14.91
CA TYR A 79 -1.96 -16.04 15.47
C TYR A 79 -2.42 -15.00 16.50
N PRO A 80 -2.88 -13.82 16.08
CA PRO A 80 -3.32 -12.75 16.98
C PRO A 80 -4.69 -13.05 17.58
N SER A 81 -4.74 -13.96 18.56
CA SER A 81 -5.96 -14.48 19.18
C SER A 81 -6.85 -13.40 19.83
N LYS A 82 -6.26 -12.25 20.19
CA LYS A 82 -6.98 -11.12 20.80
C LYS A 82 -7.43 -10.07 19.81
N PHE A 83 -7.21 -10.26 18.50
CA PHE A 83 -7.65 -9.32 17.49
C PHE A 83 -9.17 -9.26 17.43
N ASP A 84 -9.69 -8.07 17.61
CA ASP A 84 -11.10 -7.72 17.56
C ASP A 84 -11.23 -6.35 16.86
N ALA A 85 -11.59 -6.40 15.57
CA ALA A 85 -11.68 -5.20 14.74
C ALA A 85 -12.71 -4.20 15.28
N ASP A 86 -13.82 -4.70 15.82
CA ASP A 86 -14.89 -3.85 16.36
C ASP A 86 -14.40 -3.04 17.57
N LYS A 87 -13.71 -3.69 18.51
CA LYS A 87 -13.10 -3.01 19.66
C LYS A 87 -12.00 -2.02 19.27
N TRP A 88 -11.18 -2.37 18.29
CA TRP A 88 -10.15 -1.47 17.80
C TRP A 88 -10.77 -0.18 17.25
N VAL A 89 -11.76 -0.33 16.36
CA VAL A 89 -12.40 0.82 15.73
C VAL A 89 -13.18 1.66 16.74
N GLN A 90 -13.84 1.05 17.72
CA GLN A 90 -14.49 1.78 18.83
C GLN A 90 -13.49 2.61 19.63
N SER A 91 -12.36 2.03 20.02
CA SER A 91 -11.30 2.72 20.77
C SER A 91 -10.71 3.88 19.98
N ILE A 92 -10.49 3.68 18.68
CA ILE A 92 -9.98 4.70 17.77
C ILE A 92 -10.99 5.83 17.61
N LYS A 93 -12.27 5.51 17.43
CA LYS A 93 -13.35 6.51 17.39
C LYS A 93 -13.43 7.31 18.68
N ALA A 94 -13.31 6.65 19.82
CA ALA A 94 -13.34 7.30 21.15
C ALA A 94 -12.17 8.27 21.36
N SER A 95 -11.04 8.08 20.68
CA SER A 95 -9.92 9.03 20.70
C SER A 95 -10.17 10.32 19.90
N GLY A 96 -11.27 10.40 19.17
CA GLY A 96 -11.62 11.53 18.30
C GLY A 96 -11.09 11.38 16.85
N ALA A 97 -10.43 10.28 16.52
CA ALA A 97 -9.98 10.03 15.15
C ALA A 97 -11.15 9.83 14.18
N ARG A 98 -10.99 10.29 12.96
CA ARG A 98 -11.99 10.25 11.89
C ARG A 98 -11.68 9.18 10.85
N TYR A 99 -10.43 8.77 10.73
CA TYR A 99 -10.01 7.72 9.83
C TYR A 99 -8.92 6.83 10.42
N ILE A 100 -8.77 5.67 9.83
CA ILE A 100 -7.68 4.73 10.08
C ILE A 100 -6.94 4.54 8.77
N CYS A 101 -5.61 4.67 8.77
CA CYS A 101 -4.75 4.20 7.70
C CYS A 101 -4.10 2.88 8.14
N PHE A 102 -4.37 1.79 7.42
CA PHE A 102 -3.89 0.46 7.77
C PHE A 102 -2.91 -0.07 6.72
N THR A 103 -1.79 -0.62 7.16
CA THR A 103 -0.83 -1.27 6.26
C THR A 103 -1.38 -2.57 5.71
N THR A 104 -2.03 -2.52 4.54
CA THR A 104 -2.56 -3.71 3.86
C THR A 104 -1.45 -4.61 3.34
N ARG A 105 -0.31 -4.00 2.97
CA ARG A 105 0.91 -4.69 2.56
C ARG A 105 2.09 -3.72 2.70
N HIS A 106 3.09 -4.10 3.50
CA HIS A 106 4.32 -3.33 3.70
C HIS A 106 5.47 -3.89 2.84
N HIS A 107 6.67 -3.35 2.96
CA HIS A 107 7.84 -3.69 2.13
C HIS A 107 8.23 -5.18 2.19
N GLU A 108 7.94 -5.88 3.30
CA GLU A 108 8.20 -7.31 3.44
C GLU A 108 7.30 -8.20 2.59
N GLY A 109 6.39 -7.60 1.83
CA GLY A 109 5.57 -8.28 0.84
C GLY A 109 4.41 -9.11 1.39
N PHE A 110 4.19 -9.13 2.70
CA PHE A 110 3.11 -9.87 3.33
C PHE A 110 1.79 -9.11 3.23
N SER A 111 0.75 -9.75 2.69
CA SER A 111 -0.58 -9.13 2.53
C SER A 111 -1.47 -9.46 3.72
N MET A 112 -2.00 -8.43 4.40
CA MET A 112 -2.90 -8.55 5.55
C MET A 112 -4.36 -8.79 5.14
N PHE A 113 -4.61 -9.17 3.89
CA PHE A 113 -5.91 -9.42 3.29
C PHE A 113 -5.89 -10.67 2.40
N ASP A 114 -7.05 -11.25 2.10
CA ASP A 114 -7.19 -12.42 1.26
C ASP A 114 -7.06 -12.04 -0.22
N THR A 115 -5.83 -12.11 -0.72
CA THR A 115 -5.54 -11.84 -2.13
C THR A 115 -5.42 -13.14 -2.93
N LYS A 116 -5.91 -13.10 -4.18
CA LYS A 116 -5.75 -14.20 -5.15
C LYS A 116 -4.36 -14.22 -5.80
N TYR A 117 -3.62 -13.12 -5.69
CA TYR A 117 -2.38 -12.88 -6.44
C TYR A 117 -1.11 -13.23 -5.67
N SER A 118 -1.23 -13.61 -4.40
CA SER A 118 -0.11 -14.08 -3.58
C SER A 118 -0.61 -15.04 -2.51
N ASP A 119 0.08 -16.15 -2.33
CA ASP A 119 -0.17 -17.06 -1.20
C ASP A 119 0.51 -16.57 0.09
N TYR A 120 1.41 -15.57 -0.03
CA TYR A 120 2.03 -14.91 1.11
C TYR A 120 1.09 -13.86 1.70
N ASN A 121 -0.01 -14.33 2.27
CA ASN A 121 -1.04 -13.51 2.87
C ASN A 121 -1.57 -14.11 4.18
N VAL A 122 -2.25 -13.30 4.97
CA VAL A 122 -2.74 -13.65 6.31
C VAL A 122 -3.71 -14.83 6.32
N VAL A 123 -4.50 -15.02 5.28
CA VAL A 123 -5.48 -16.11 5.22
C VAL A 123 -4.82 -17.43 4.84
N LYS A 124 -3.94 -17.42 3.84
CA LYS A 124 -3.34 -18.65 3.30
C LYS A 124 -2.11 -19.10 4.08
N ALA A 125 -1.23 -18.16 4.44
CA ALA A 125 0.08 -18.45 5.01
C ALA A 125 0.08 -18.61 6.54
N THR A 126 -0.99 -18.21 7.25
CA THR A 126 -1.02 -18.23 8.71
C THR A 126 -2.03 -19.22 9.28
N PRO A 127 -1.85 -19.69 10.52
CA PRO A 127 -2.89 -20.46 11.21
C PRO A 127 -4.10 -19.61 11.60
N PHE A 128 -4.02 -18.29 11.55
CA PHE A 128 -5.11 -17.36 11.90
C PHE A 128 -6.30 -17.44 10.93
N LYS A 129 -6.06 -17.60 9.63
CA LYS A 129 -7.07 -17.87 8.59
C LYS A 129 -8.18 -16.82 8.47
N ARG A 130 -7.99 -15.60 8.98
CA ARG A 130 -8.98 -14.51 8.93
C ARG A 130 -8.45 -13.37 8.09
N ASP A 131 -9.33 -12.72 7.31
CA ASP A 131 -9.02 -11.52 6.54
C ASP A 131 -9.16 -10.28 7.41
N ILE A 132 -8.02 -9.78 7.89
CA ILE A 132 -7.95 -8.64 8.81
C ILE A 132 -8.49 -7.37 8.18
N VAL A 133 -8.17 -7.12 6.90
CA VAL A 133 -8.65 -5.93 6.19
C VAL A 133 -10.17 -5.97 6.04
N LYS A 134 -10.75 -7.13 5.74
CA LYS A 134 -12.19 -7.31 5.63
C LYS A 134 -12.90 -7.02 6.95
N GLU A 135 -12.36 -7.51 8.05
CA GLU A 135 -12.94 -7.26 9.37
C GLU A 135 -12.84 -5.79 9.79
N LEU A 136 -11.68 -5.16 9.53
CA LEU A 136 -11.52 -3.72 9.77
C LEU A 136 -12.46 -2.88 8.90
N ALA A 137 -12.64 -3.24 7.63
CA ALA A 137 -13.54 -2.53 6.73
C ALA A 137 -15.01 -2.59 7.23
N ALA A 138 -15.45 -3.77 7.66
CA ALA A 138 -16.79 -3.95 8.24
C ALA A 138 -16.97 -3.14 9.54
N ALA A 139 -15.98 -3.16 10.42
CA ALA A 139 -16.02 -2.40 11.68
C ALA A 139 -15.99 -0.89 11.41
N CYS A 140 -15.16 -0.41 10.48
CA CYS A 140 -15.11 1.00 10.08
C CYS A 140 -16.45 1.48 9.53
N ALA A 141 -17.08 0.70 8.64
CA ALA A 141 -18.40 1.01 8.09
C ALA A 141 -19.47 1.08 9.20
N LYS A 142 -19.45 0.12 10.13
CA LYS A 142 -20.39 0.08 11.28
C LYS A 142 -20.27 1.31 12.18
N HIS A 143 -19.07 1.80 12.42
CA HIS A 143 -18.80 2.90 13.36
C HIS A 143 -18.67 4.27 12.68
N GLY A 144 -18.78 4.37 11.37
CA GLY A 144 -18.63 5.62 10.63
C GLY A 144 -17.23 6.20 10.64
N ILE A 145 -16.21 5.34 10.70
CA ILE A 145 -14.79 5.70 10.56
C ILE A 145 -14.37 5.43 9.11
N LYS A 146 -13.62 6.35 8.49
CA LYS A 146 -13.07 6.12 7.15
C LYS A 146 -11.89 5.16 7.23
N LEU A 147 -11.86 4.18 6.32
CA LEU A 147 -10.71 3.30 6.18
C LEU A 147 -9.86 3.73 5.00
N HIS A 148 -8.58 3.98 5.25
CA HIS A 148 -7.56 4.24 4.27
C HIS A 148 -6.61 3.04 4.23
N PHE A 149 -6.07 2.74 3.05
CA PHE A 149 -5.09 1.69 2.89
C PHE A 149 -3.72 2.28 2.64
N TYR A 150 -2.72 1.79 3.38
CA TYR A 150 -1.34 1.93 2.98
C TYR A 150 -0.96 0.71 2.13
N TYR A 151 -0.31 0.94 1.03
CA TYR A 151 0.22 -0.08 0.14
C TYR A 151 1.63 0.28 -0.31
N SER A 152 2.61 -0.58 -0.03
CA SER A 152 4.00 -0.36 -0.40
C SER A 152 4.24 -0.55 -1.90
N HIS A 153 4.92 0.42 -2.52
CA HIS A 153 5.50 0.23 -3.86
C HIS A 153 6.76 -0.65 -3.83
N LEU A 154 7.45 -0.70 -2.69
CA LEU A 154 8.63 -1.53 -2.50
C LEU A 154 8.23 -2.97 -2.21
N ASP A 155 9.08 -3.91 -2.64
CA ASP A 155 8.94 -5.31 -2.31
C ASP A 155 10.32 -5.95 -2.09
N TRP A 156 10.55 -6.42 -0.88
CA TRP A 156 11.83 -7.04 -0.52
C TRP A 156 11.86 -8.54 -0.80
N VAL A 157 10.74 -9.13 -1.25
CA VAL A 157 10.58 -10.57 -1.39
C VAL A 157 10.37 -11.00 -2.84
N ARG A 158 9.59 -10.24 -3.61
CA ARG A 158 9.27 -10.62 -4.99
C ARG A 158 10.45 -10.46 -5.93
N GLU A 159 10.72 -11.48 -6.73
CA GLU A 159 11.85 -11.48 -7.68
C GLU A 159 11.62 -10.58 -8.90
N ASP A 160 10.35 -10.31 -9.27
CA ASP A 160 10.02 -9.39 -10.36
C ASP A 160 10.12 -7.91 -9.96
N TYR A 161 10.20 -7.59 -8.64
CA TYR A 161 10.56 -6.26 -8.19
C TYR A 161 12.08 -6.06 -8.34
N PRO A 162 12.54 -5.02 -9.06
CA PRO A 162 13.97 -4.78 -9.22
C PRO A 162 14.66 -4.54 -7.88
N TRP A 163 15.87 -5.04 -7.75
CA TRP A 163 16.69 -4.80 -6.57
C TRP A 163 16.99 -3.32 -6.41
N GLY A 164 16.58 -2.72 -5.29
CA GLY A 164 16.73 -1.31 -5.01
C GLY A 164 17.72 -1.02 -3.89
N ARG A 165 17.70 0.24 -3.41
CA ARG A 165 18.54 0.71 -2.28
C ARG A 165 18.11 0.09 -0.95
N THR A 166 16.82 -0.26 -0.82
CA THR A 166 16.22 -0.87 0.36
C THR A 166 16.09 -2.39 0.20
N GLY A 167 16.04 -3.13 1.29
CA GLY A 167 15.96 -4.58 1.26
C GLY A 167 17.31 -5.29 1.07
N ARG A 168 18.42 -4.56 1.05
CA ARG A 168 19.77 -5.15 1.05
C ARG A 168 19.97 -5.89 2.37
N GLY A 169 20.66 -7.05 2.30
CA GLY A 169 20.87 -7.88 3.47
C GLY A 169 19.77 -8.91 3.73
N THR A 170 18.65 -8.84 3.02
CA THR A 170 17.56 -9.84 3.14
C THR A 170 17.89 -11.18 2.48
N GLY A 171 19.01 -11.29 1.78
CA GLY A 171 19.43 -12.51 1.07
C GLY A 171 18.60 -12.83 -0.17
N ARG A 172 17.72 -11.95 -0.61
CA ARG A 172 17.02 -12.10 -1.89
C ARG A 172 18.05 -12.00 -3.03
N PRO A 173 18.01 -12.89 -4.03
CA PRO A 173 18.89 -12.79 -5.18
C PRO A 173 18.78 -11.43 -5.87
N ASP A 174 19.91 -10.87 -6.29
CA ASP A 174 19.93 -9.64 -7.06
C ASP A 174 19.24 -9.87 -8.41
N SER A 175 18.34 -8.98 -8.79
CA SER A 175 17.51 -9.12 -9.99
C SER A 175 17.31 -7.75 -10.64
N LYS A 176 17.37 -7.73 -11.99
CA LYS A 176 16.92 -6.56 -12.76
C LYS A 176 15.41 -6.36 -12.66
N GLY A 177 14.71 -7.36 -12.14
CA GLY A 177 13.27 -7.39 -12.01
C GLY A 177 12.53 -7.38 -13.36
N ASN A 178 11.23 -7.27 -13.25
CA ASN A 178 10.33 -7.08 -14.39
C ASN A 178 9.21 -6.13 -13.98
N TRP A 179 9.39 -4.85 -14.27
CA TRP A 179 8.41 -3.81 -13.90
C TRP A 179 7.01 -4.09 -14.45
N LYS A 180 6.88 -4.64 -15.66
CA LYS A 180 5.57 -4.96 -16.24
C LYS A 180 4.84 -6.01 -15.39
N SER A 181 5.55 -7.07 -14.98
CA SER A 181 5.01 -8.13 -14.13
C SER A 181 4.65 -7.57 -12.74
N TYR A 182 5.57 -6.81 -12.15
CA TYR A 182 5.36 -6.24 -10.82
C TYR A 182 4.17 -5.26 -10.77
N TYR A 183 4.07 -4.35 -11.73
CA TYR A 183 2.94 -3.41 -11.81
C TYR A 183 1.62 -4.13 -12.08
N GLN A 184 1.62 -5.19 -12.88
CA GLN A 184 0.41 -5.99 -13.07
C GLN A 184 -0.03 -6.64 -11.75
N PHE A 185 0.91 -7.21 -11.00
CA PHE A 185 0.64 -7.76 -9.67
C PHE A 185 0.08 -6.70 -8.73
N MET A 186 0.74 -5.54 -8.64
CA MET A 186 0.33 -4.43 -7.79
C MET A 186 -1.06 -3.93 -8.16
N ASN A 187 -1.32 -3.70 -9.46
CA ASN A 187 -2.63 -3.24 -9.94
C ASN A 187 -3.73 -4.26 -9.64
N ASN A 188 -3.44 -5.55 -9.75
CA ASN A 188 -4.40 -6.60 -9.42
C ASN A 188 -4.77 -6.57 -7.93
N GLN A 189 -3.79 -6.45 -7.03
CA GLN A 189 -4.05 -6.34 -5.58
C GLN A 189 -4.77 -5.04 -5.23
N LEU A 190 -4.40 -3.91 -5.84
CA LEU A 190 -5.08 -2.63 -5.64
C LEU A 190 -6.54 -2.70 -6.12
N THR A 191 -6.79 -3.39 -7.23
CA THR A 191 -8.16 -3.62 -7.71
C THR A 191 -8.96 -4.42 -6.69
N GLU A 192 -8.40 -5.50 -6.12
CA GLU A 192 -9.07 -6.25 -5.03
C GLU A 192 -9.39 -5.35 -3.84
N LEU A 193 -8.42 -4.56 -3.38
CA LEU A 193 -8.60 -3.66 -2.23
C LEU A 193 -9.67 -2.59 -2.48
N LEU A 194 -9.73 -2.04 -3.69
CA LEU A 194 -10.68 -0.99 -4.04
C LEU A 194 -12.09 -1.50 -4.36
N THR A 195 -12.25 -2.80 -4.64
CA THR A 195 -13.55 -3.35 -5.07
C THR A 195 -14.19 -4.29 -4.07
N ASN A 196 -13.41 -4.94 -3.19
CA ASN A 196 -13.93 -6.01 -2.34
C ASN A 196 -14.11 -5.61 -0.86
N TYR A 197 -13.65 -4.43 -0.46
CA TYR A 197 -13.58 -4.03 0.96
C TYR A 197 -14.46 -2.81 1.30
N GLY A 198 -15.41 -2.48 0.42
CA GLY A 198 -16.33 -1.35 0.60
C GLY A 198 -15.68 0.00 0.27
N PRO A 199 -16.27 1.10 0.74
CA PRO A 199 -15.77 2.44 0.47
C PRO A 199 -14.38 2.66 1.08
N VAL A 200 -13.40 3.03 0.23
CA VAL A 200 -12.03 3.35 0.63
C VAL A 200 -11.84 4.86 0.63
N GLY A 201 -11.37 5.43 1.73
CA GLY A 201 -11.19 6.87 1.87
C GLY A 201 -9.98 7.40 1.10
N ALA A 202 -8.87 6.69 1.13
CA ALA A 202 -7.64 7.02 0.40
C ALA A 202 -6.71 5.81 0.30
N ILE A 203 -5.72 5.89 -0.61
CA ILE A 203 -4.57 5.00 -0.64
C ILE A 203 -3.31 5.82 -0.38
N TRP A 204 -2.48 5.32 0.52
CA TRP A 204 -1.18 5.86 0.87
C TRP A 204 -0.10 4.96 0.27
N PHE A 205 0.80 5.55 -0.50
CA PHE A 205 1.93 4.85 -1.11
C PHE A 205 3.25 5.30 -0.50
N GLU A 206 4.20 4.36 -0.43
CA GLU A 206 5.58 4.62 -0.06
C GLU A 206 6.54 3.85 -0.98
#